data_cb14fcf05bcc2de87a241297495ad250
#
_entry.id   cb14fcf05bcc2de87a241297495ad250
#
_cell.length_a   1.000
_cell.length_b   1.000
_cell.length_c   1.000
_cell.angle_alpha   90.00
_cell.angle_beta   90.00
_cell.angle_gamma   90.00
#
_symmetry.space_group_name_H-M   'P 1'
#
loop_
_entity.id
_entity.type
_entity.pdbx_description
1 polymer ?
#
loop_
_entity_poly.entity_id
_entity_poly.type
_entity_poly.pdbx_seq_one_letter_code
_entity_poly.pdbx_strand_id
1 'polypeptide(L)'
;YDRLEEKMGWLGIDPQSIRHIIITHQDTDHVGAVEADSSGLFRNAKLYISETENRYLTGEVRRKVIYHLYKLPQVTINNERVLLTDGQILDIDGIKIECFLVPGHTWGHMVYLVDDKYLFTGDTLWFGADGGYSFISSLAEDNRLAMKSLAALEAKLQSRRLHPLFLTGHTGWTDNFDFAFAHKDKLCSPFKKRVPDPAAPYDAYDESDDTEERAKHGFLKGVGEHEAPAL
;
A
#
# COMPACT_ATOMS: atom_id res chain seq x y z
N TYR A 1 -0.40 -12.32 -12.53
CA TYR A 1 -1.87 -12.21 -12.62
C TYR A 1 -2.54 -13.50 -12.22
N ASP A 2 -2.09 -14.63 -12.78
CA ASP A 2 -2.66 -15.96 -12.52
C ASP A 2 -2.78 -16.25 -11.02
N ARG A 3 -1.74 -15.92 -10.23
CA ARG A 3 -1.76 -16.10 -8.77
C ARG A 3 -2.76 -15.17 -8.05
N LEU A 4 -2.96 -13.94 -8.53
CA LEU A 4 -3.92 -13.02 -7.94
C LEU A 4 -5.34 -13.48 -8.21
N GLU A 5 -5.65 -13.86 -9.45
CA GLU A 5 -6.94 -14.41 -9.84
C GLU A 5 -7.27 -15.68 -9.06
N GLU A 6 -6.29 -16.59 -8.94
CA GLU A 6 -6.41 -17.82 -8.15
C GLU A 6 -6.73 -17.52 -6.68
N LYS A 7 -5.97 -16.62 -6.04
CA LYS A 7 -6.20 -16.22 -4.64
C LYS A 7 -7.56 -15.55 -4.43
N MET A 8 -7.99 -14.71 -5.35
CA MET A 8 -9.33 -14.13 -5.30
C MET A 8 -10.41 -15.21 -5.43
N GLY A 9 -10.19 -16.22 -6.29
CA GLY A 9 -11.06 -17.38 -6.43
C GLY A 9 -11.18 -18.17 -5.13
N TRP A 10 -10.09 -18.37 -4.38
CA TRP A 10 -10.14 -19.02 -3.06
C TRP A 10 -10.99 -18.26 -2.05
N LEU A 11 -11.03 -16.95 -2.16
CA LEU A 11 -11.86 -16.08 -1.32
C LEU A 11 -13.28 -15.92 -1.83
N GLY A 12 -13.63 -16.54 -2.98
CA GLY A 12 -14.93 -16.37 -3.62
C GLY A 12 -15.15 -14.98 -4.22
N ILE A 13 -14.06 -14.24 -4.48
CA ILE A 13 -14.13 -12.88 -5.07
C ILE A 13 -13.99 -12.99 -6.58
N ASP A 14 -15.01 -12.56 -7.32
CA ASP A 14 -14.94 -12.37 -8.76
C ASP A 14 -14.20 -11.04 -9.08
N PRO A 15 -13.00 -11.08 -9.70
CA PRO A 15 -12.29 -9.87 -10.08
C PRO A 15 -13.09 -8.91 -10.94
N GLN A 16 -14.00 -9.42 -11.77
CA GLN A 16 -14.86 -8.60 -12.62
C GLN A 16 -15.94 -7.85 -11.82
N SER A 17 -16.18 -8.25 -10.57
CA SER A 17 -17.08 -7.53 -9.66
C SER A 17 -16.45 -6.29 -9.03
N ILE A 18 -15.12 -6.19 -9.04
CA ILE A 18 -14.39 -5.04 -8.47
C ILE A 18 -14.71 -3.79 -9.30
N ARG A 19 -15.18 -2.74 -8.61
CA ARG A 19 -15.59 -1.46 -9.22
C ARG A 19 -14.63 -0.32 -8.87
N HIS A 20 -13.91 -0.43 -7.78
CA HIS A 20 -13.05 0.62 -7.24
C HIS A 20 -11.69 0.04 -6.87
N ILE A 21 -10.62 0.65 -7.37
CA ILE A 21 -9.24 0.31 -7.02
C ILE A 21 -8.53 1.60 -6.62
N ILE A 22 -7.95 1.61 -5.43
CA ILE A 22 -7.25 2.77 -4.87
C ILE A 22 -5.77 2.48 -4.90
N ILE A 23 -5.00 3.37 -5.53
CA ILE A 23 -3.58 3.19 -5.82
C ILE A 23 -2.77 4.13 -4.92
N THR A 24 -1.85 3.58 -4.16
CA THR A 24 -0.91 4.37 -3.34
C THR A 24 0.10 5.10 -4.21
N HIS A 25 0.69 4.42 -5.17
CA HIS A 25 1.64 4.96 -6.14
C HIS A 25 1.74 4.05 -7.38
N GLN A 26 2.44 4.51 -8.41
CA GLN A 26 2.42 3.92 -9.75
C GLN A 26 3.52 2.87 -10.00
N ASP A 27 4.33 2.50 -9.02
CA ASP A 27 5.38 1.49 -9.25
C ASP A 27 4.74 0.14 -9.66
N THR A 28 5.40 -0.61 -10.52
CA THR A 28 4.83 -1.75 -11.27
C THR A 28 4.27 -2.85 -10.36
N ASP A 29 4.88 -3.05 -9.21
CA ASP A 29 4.46 -4.02 -8.20
C ASP A 29 3.17 -3.60 -7.46
N HIS A 30 2.77 -2.33 -7.57
CA HIS A 30 1.50 -1.80 -7.02
C HIS A 30 0.39 -1.63 -8.07
N VAL A 31 0.74 -1.42 -9.32
CA VAL A 31 -0.26 -1.20 -10.38
C VAL A 31 -0.27 -2.29 -11.45
N GLY A 32 0.64 -3.25 -11.39
CA GLY A 32 0.78 -4.28 -12.42
C GLY A 32 -0.51 -5.04 -12.71
N ALA A 33 -1.36 -5.27 -11.70
CA ALA A 33 -2.64 -5.96 -11.88
C ALA A 33 -3.66 -5.21 -12.76
N VAL A 34 -3.46 -3.90 -12.98
CA VAL A 34 -4.34 -3.04 -13.80
C VAL A 34 -3.63 -2.51 -15.05
N GLU A 35 -2.41 -2.96 -15.33
CA GLU A 35 -1.68 -2.58 -16.53
C GLU A 35 -2.41 -3.02 -17.81
N ALA A 36 -2.36 -2.21 -18.87
CA ALA A 36 -3.13 -2.40 -20.10
C ALA A 36 -2.90 -3.74 -20.79
N ASP A 37 -1.69 -4.28 -20.69
CA ASP A 37 -1.32 -5.58 -21.27
C ASP A 37 -1.63 -6.78 -20.36
N SER A 38 -2.22 -6.52 -19.20
CA SER A 38 -2.69 -7.56 -18.29
C SER A 38 -3.88 -8.32 -18.86
N SER A 39 -4.28 -9.39 -18.19
CA SER A 39 -5.45 -10.19 -18.55
C SER A 39 -6.77 -9.41 -18.65
N GLY A 40 -6.77 -8.13 -18.31
CA GLY A 40 -7.98 -7.32 -18.19
C GLY A 40 -8.80 -7.67 -16.95
N LEU A 41 -8.15 -8.23 -15.94
CA LEU A 41 -8.78 -8.74 -14.72
C LEU A 41 -9.69 -7.69 -14.05
N PHE A 42 -9.25 -6.43 -14.02
CA PHE A 42 -9.99 -5.32 -13.42
C PHE A 42 -10.45 -4.26 -14.40
N ARG A 43 -10.77 -4.67 -15.65
CA ARG A 43 -11.15 -3.72 -16.72
C ARG A 43 -12.35 -2.82 -16.40
N ASN A 44 -13.22 -3.27 -15.49
CA ASN A 44 -14.42 -2.56 -15.10
C ASN A 44 -14.23 -1.62 -13.90
N ALA A 45 -13.05 -1.67 -13.28
CA ALA A 45 -12.77 -0.88 -12.10
C ALA A 45 -12.37 0.56 -12.46
N LYS A 46 -12.85 1.51 -11.67
CA LYS A 46 -12.40 2.90 -11.66
C LYS A 46 -11.19 3.00 -10.74
N LEU A 47 -10.13 3.67 -11.19
CA LEU A 47 -8.90 3.86 -10.41
C LEU A 47 -8.88 5.21 -9.72
N TYR A 48 -8.53 5.20 -8.45
CA TYR A 48 -8.31 6.38 -7.64
C TYR A 48 -6.80 6.52 -7.39
N ILE A 49 -6.22 7.62 -7.84
CA ILE A 49 -4.78 7.86 -7.79
C ILE A 49 -4.51 9.35 -7.62
N SER A 50 -3.41 9.74 -6.98
CA SER A 50 -3.09 11.16 -6.87
C SER A 50 -2.86 11.82 -8.23
N GLU A 51 -3.18 13.11 -8.33
CA GLU A 51 -2.87 13.90 -9.54
C GLU A 51 -1.39 13.80 -9.91
N THR A 52 -0.52 13.83 -8.91
CA THR A 52 0.93 13.75 -9.12
C THR A 52 1.37 12.37 -9.62
N GLU A 53 0.84 11.28 -9.07
CA GLU A 53 1.13 9.93 -9.57
C GLU A 53 0.60 9.72 -10.99
N ASN A 54 -0.55 10.29 -11.31
CA ASN A 54 -1.10 10.21 -12.66
C ASN A 54 -0.15 10.76 -13.72
N ARG A 55 0.72 11.74 -13.39
CA ARG A 55 1.70 12.30 -14.31
C ARG A 55 2.77 11.28 -14.76
N TYR A 56 3.07 10.27 -13.92
CA TYR A 56 3.91 9.14 -14.34
C TYR A 56 3.17 8.27 -15.34
N LEU A 57 1.90 7.96 -15.09
CA LEU A 57 1.08 7.12 -15.98
C LEU A 57 0.84 7.79 -17.35
N THR A 58 0.76 9.12 -17.40
CA THR A 58 0.64 9.87 -18.67
C THR A 58 1.98 10.06 -19.37
N GLY A 59 3.09 9.72 -18.73
CA GLY A 59 4.44 9.91 -19.27
C GLY A 59 4.97 11.34 -19.19
N GLU A 60 4.25 12.26 -18.53
CA GLU A 60 4.69 13.63 -18.29
C GLU A 60 5.93 13.65 -17.38
N VAL A 61 5.96 12.77 -16.40
CA VAL A 61 7.10 12.55 -15.50
C VAL A 61 7.60 11.11 -15.65
N ARG A 62 8.90 10.91 -15.48
CA ARG A 62 9.51 9.56 -15.48
C ARG A 62 9.96 9.19 -14.07
N ARG A 63 9.52 8.02 -13.63
CA ARG A 63 9.95 7.41 -12.37
C ARG A 63 11.44 7.09 -12.41
N LYS A 64 12.17 7.59 -11.42
CA LYS A 64 13.61 7.38 -11.30
C LYS A 64 13.93 6.77 -9.95
N VAL A 65 14.77 5.74 -9.97
CA VAL A 65 15.24 5.02 -8.78
C VAL A 65 16.76 4.98 -8.75
N ILE A 66 17.33 4.40 -7.71
CA ILE A 66 18.78 4.27 -7.51
C ILE A 66 19.47 5.65 -7.67
N TYR A 67 19.05 6.58 -6.77
CA TYR A 67 19.57 7.95 -6.76
C TYR A 67 19.43 8.68 -8.10
N HIS A 68 18.30 8.49 -8.79
CA HIS A 68 17.95 9.06 -10.09
C HIS A 68 18.79 8.54 -11.29
N LEU A 69 19.57 7.49 -11.10
CA LEU A 69 20.39 6.92 -12.17
C LEU A 69 19.59 5.99 -13.08
N TYR A 70 18.53 5.37 -12.56
CA TYR A 70 17.73 4.40 -13.33
C TYR A 70 16.31 4.93 -13.56
N LYS A 71 15.82 4.80 -14.79
CA LYS A 71 14.42 5.11 -15.15
C LYS A 71 13.64 3.82 -15.20
N LEU A 72 12.55 3.73 -14.46
CA LEU A 72 11.64 2.60 -14.59
C LEU A 72 10.81 2.70 -15.88
N PRO A 73 10.35 1.55 -16.41
CA PRO A 73 9.37 1.52 -17.50
C PRO A 73 8.11 2.32 -17.12
N GLN A 74 7.49 2.91 -18.12
CA GLN A 74 6.20 3.55 -17.93
C GLN A 74 5.11 2.48 -17.93
N VAL A 75 4.27 2.48 -16.91
CA VAL A 75 3.07 1.65 -16.86
C VAL A 75 1.95 2.31 -17.67
N THR A 76 1.22 1.54 -18.45
CA THR A 76 0.07 2.01 -19.22
C THR A 76 -1.21 1.43 -18.62
N ILE A 77 -2.14 2.30 -18.26
CA ILE A 77 -3.42 1.94 -17.67
C ILE A 77 -4.56 2.60 -18.46
N ASN A 78 -5.52 1.80 -18.87
CA ASN A 78 -6.67 2.24 -19.69
C ASN A 78 -7.94 2.53 -18.87
N ASN A 79 -7.99 2.15 -17.60
CA ASN A 79 -9.13 2.37 -16.73
C ASN A 79 -9.43 3.87 -16.56
N GLU A 80 -10.70 4.20 -16.35
CA GLU A 80 -11.10 5.54 -15.92
C GLU A 80 -10.42 5.90 -14.60
N ARG A 81 -9.92 7.13 -14.49
CA ARG A 81 -9.17 7.61 -13.33
C ARG A 81 -9.90 8.74 -12.63
N VAL A 82 -9.96 8.64 -11.30
CA VAL A 82 -10.34 9.73 -10.39
C VAL A 82 -9.06 10.26 -9.77
N LEU A 83 -8.77 11.54 -10.01
CA LEU A 83 -7.56 12.19 -9.51
C LEU A 83 -7.82 12.70 -8.09
N LEU A 84 -6.89 12.37 -7.19
CA LEU A 84 -6.97 12.67 -5.76
C LEU A 84 -6.00 13.77 -5.37
N THR A 85 -6.40 14.56 -4.37
CA THR A 85 -5.57 15.57 -3.72
C THR A 85 -5.40 15.29 -2.24
N ASP A 86 -4.41 15.94 -1.60
CA ASP A 86 -4.18 15.81 -0.15
C ASP A 86 -5.40 16.26 0.65
N GLY A 87 -5.74 15.49 1.68
CA GLY A 87 -6.84 15.76 2.59
C GLY A 87 -8.23 15.48 2.03
N GLN A 88 -8.34 14.98 0.79
CA GLN A 88 -9.61 14.61 0.20
C GLN A 88 -10.25 13.45 0.97
N ILE A 89 -11.55 13.52 1.17
CA ILE A 89 -12.34 12.44 1.75
C ILE A 89 -13.26 11.87 0.67
N LEU A 90 -13.18 10.57 0.48
CA LEU A 90 -14.07 9.82 -0.40
C LEU A 90 -15.11 9.11 0.45
N ASP A 91 -16.30 8.98 -0.09
CA ASP A 91 -17.30 8.00 0.32
C ASP A 91 -17.50 7.04 -0.86
N ILE A 92 -17.12 5.80 -0.66
CA ILE A 92 -17.29 4.74 -1.67
C ILE A 92 -18.19 3.66 -1.06
N ASP A 93 -19.43 3.63 -1.48
CA ASP A 93 -20.45 2.66 -1.02
C ASP A 93 -20.61 2.67 0.51
N GLY A 94 -20.51 3.85 1.14
CA GLY A 94 -20.61 4.04 2.60
C GLY A 94 -19.30 3.84 3.36
N ILE A 95 -18.20 3.52 2.67
CA ILE A 95 -16.87 3.41 3.26
C ILE A 95 -16.17 4.77 3.16
N LYS A 96 -15.81 5.34 4.30
CA LYS A 96 -15.06 6.60 4.37
C LYS A 96 -13.58 6.34 4.15
N ILE A 97 -12.98 7.06 3.18
CA ILE A 97 -11.55 6.97 2.88
C ILE A 97 -10.95 8.37 2.88
N GLU A 98 -10.04 8.62 3.79
CA GLU A 98 -9.29 9.87 3.83
C GLU A 98 -7.93 9.69 3.15
N CYS A 99 -7.61 10.60 2.25
CA CYS A 99 -6.42 10.55 1.39
C CYS A 99 -5.35 11.48 1.96
N PHE A 100 -4.16 10.95 2.26
CA PHE A 100 -3.01 11.74 2.69
C PHE A 100 -1.91 11.69 1.64
N LEU A 101 -1.47 12.84 1.16
CA LEU A 101 -0.28 12.92 0.32
C LEU A 101 0.96 12.80 1.21
N VAL A 102 1.74 11.74 1.01
CA VAL A 102 2.94 11.43 1.79
C VAL A 102 4.13 11.23 0.83
N PRO A 103 4.62 12.32 0.21
CA PRO A 103 5.61 12.25 -0.84
C PRO A 103 6.99 11.87 -0.30
N GLY A 104 7.80 11.30 -1.20
CA GLY A 104 9.20 10.97 -0.94
C GLY A 104 9.62 9.65 -1.56
N HIS A 105 8.88 8.56 -1.34
CA HIS A 105 9.07 7.34 -2.12
C HIS A 105 8.80 7.63 -3.61
N THR A 106 7.63 8.14 -3.92
CA THR A 106 7.34 8.90 -5.15
C THR A 106 6.85 10.30 -4.80
N TRP A 107 6.80 11.21 -5.77
CA TRP A 107 6.32 12.58 -5.53
C TRP A 107 4.83 12.65 -5.21
N GLY A 108 4.05 11.69 -5.66
CA GLY A 108 2.61 11.66 -5.48
C GLY A 108 2.10 10.55 -4.58
N HIS A 109 2.99 9.88 -3.83
CA HIS A 109 2.61 8.76 -2.98
C HIS A 109 1.48 9.12 -2.02
N MET A 110 0.43 8.31 -2.00
CA MET A 110 -0.73 8.47 -1.13
C MET A 110 -0.79 7.38 -0.08
N VAL A 111 -1.27 7.77 1.08
CA VAL A 111 -1.65 6.89 2.19
C VAL A 111 -3.15 7.04 2.41
N TYR A 112 -3.85 5.95 2.69
CA TYR A 112 -5.30 5.94 2.81
C TYR A 112 -5.73 5.47 4.19
N LEU A 113 -6.51 6.31 4.89
CA LEU A 113 -7.15 5.95 6.14
C LEU A 113 -8.61 5.58 5.87
N VAL A 114 -8.94 4.30 6.07
CA VAL A 114 -10.27 3.75 5.83
C VAL A 114 -11.01 3.61 7.17
N ASP A 115 -12.17 4.24 7.26
CA ASP A 115 -13.08 4.25 8.43
C ASP A 115 -12.40 4.59 9.78
N ASP A 116 -11.34 5.40 9.74
CA ASP A 116 -10.49 5.73 10.89
C ASP A 116 -9.84 4.49 11.57
N LYS A 117 -9.89 3.31 10.92
CA LYS A 117 -9.46 2.01 11.46
C LYS A 117 -8.26 1.40 10.75
N TYR A 118 -8.17 1.53 9.43
CA TYR A 118 -7.15 0.88 8.61
C TYR A 118 -6.34 1.91 7.86
N LEU A 119 -5.02 1.88 8.00
CA LEU A 119 -4.11 2.78 7.32
C LEU A 119 -3.26 2.02 6.31
N PHE A 120 -3.59 2.17 5.03
CA PHE A 120 -2.83 1.62 3.92
C PHE A 120 -1.68 2.55 3.58
N THR A 121 -0.47 2.16 3.93
CA THR A 121 0.71 3.03 3.85
C THR A 121 1.51 2.88 2.56
N GLY A 122 1.22 1.86 1.75
CA GLY A 122 2.05 1.55 0.59
C GLY A 122 3.53 1.46 0.99
N ASP A 123 4.37 2.15 0.25
CA ASP A 123 5.83 2.15 0.40
C ASP A 123 6.37 3.33 1.21
N THR A 124 5.52 3.98 1.99
CA THR A 124 5.94 5.01 2.95
C THR A 124 6.57 4.39 4.19
N LEU A 125 6.08 3.23 4.62
CA LEU A 125 6.55 2.48 5.78
C LEU A 125 7.12 1.12 5.37
N TRP A 126 8.21 0.76 6.03
CA TRP A 126 8.82 -0.55 5.99
C TRP A 126 9.06 -1.07 7.40
N PHE A 127 8.50 -2.21 7.75
CA PHE A 127 8.70 -2.81 9.07
C PHE A 127 9.98 -3.66 9.09
N GLY A 128 10.92 -3.26 9.94
CA GLY A 128 12.03 -4.10 10.38
C GLY A 128 11.63 -4.92 11.61
N ALA A 129 12.57 -5.71 12.14
CA ALA A 129 12.34 -6.49 13.36
C ALA A 129 12.11 -5.61 14.60
N ASP A 130 12.64 -4.40 14.59
CA ASP A 130 12.72 -3.44 15.71
C ASP A 130 11.80 -2.21 15.52
N GLY A 131 10.97 -2.19 14.50
CA GLY A 131 10.03 -1.09 14.26
C GLY A 131 9.94 -0.63 12.81
N GLY A 132 9.07 0.35 12.57
CA GLY A 132 8.84 0.92 11.26
C GLY A 132 9.87 1.99 10.89
N TYR A 133 10.33 1.91 9.66
CA TYR A 133 11.29 2.80 9.02
C TYR A 133 10.66 3.53 7.86
N SER A 134 11.21 4.68 7.49
CA SER A 134 11.02 5.18 6.14
C SER A 134 11.57 4.18 5.13
N PHE A 135 10.96 4.13 3.94
CA PHE A 135 11.24 3.09 2.95
C PHE A 135 12.71 3.02 2.49
N ILE A 136 13.03 2.06 1.66
CA ILE A 136 14.40 1.79 1.18
C ILE A 136 14.95 2.96 0.36
N SER A 137 16.13 3.47 0.74
CA SER A 137 16.73 4.69 0.20
C SER A 137 16.97 4.71 -1.30
N SER A 138 17.36 3.56 -1.87
CA SER A 138 17.68 3.47 -3.31
C SER A 138 16.44 3.54 -4.22
N LEU A 139 15.26 3.28 -3.67
CA LEU A 139 13.99 3.27 -4.39
C LEU A 139 13.19 4.56 -4.20
N ALA A 140 13.53 5.41 -3.25
CA ALA A 140 12.85 6.68 -3.03
C ALA A 140 13.38 7.78 -3.96
N GLU A 141 12.50 8.68 -4.39
CA GLU A 141 12.90 9.87 -5.15
C GLU A 141 13.52 10.94 -4.28
N ASP A 142 13.01 11.10 -3.04
CA ASP A 142 13.59 12.02 -2.04
C ASP A 142 13.48 11.41 -0.63
N ASN A 143 14.58 10.91 -0.12
CA ASN A 143 14.65 10.29 1.20
C ASN A 143 14.38 11.27 2.35
N ARG A 144 14.79 12.53 2.22
CA ARG A 144 14.57 13.54 3.27
C ARG A 144 13.10 13.92 3.33
N LEU A 145 12.49 14.08 2.16
CA LEU A 145 11.07 14.34 2.06
C LEU A 145 10.26 13.16 2.59
N ALA A 146 10.63 11.92 2.26
CA ALA A 146 9.97 10.72 2.77
C ALA A 146 9.93 10.69 4.31
N MET A 147 11.07 10.86 4.97
CA MET A 147 11.14 10.91 6.43
C MET A 147 10.33 12.08 7.02
N LYS A 148 10.37 13.25 6.39
CA LYS A 148 9.59 14.43 6.82
C LYS A 148 8.09 14.18 6.68
N SER A 149 7.67 13.60 5.57
CA SER A 149 6.27 13.31 5.29
C SER A 149 5.73 12.24 6.23
N LEU A 150 6.54 11.22 6.54
CA LEU A 150 6.17 10.19 7.50
C LEU A 150 6.02 10.75 8.92
N ALA A 151 6.91 11.64 9.35
CA ALA A 151 6.79 12.33 10.63
C ALA A 151 5.55 13.24 10.70
N ALA A 152 5.19 13.89 9.59
CA ALA A 152 3.99 14.70 9.50
C ALA A 152 2.71 13.84 9.58
N LEU A 153 2.71 12.67 8.94
CA LEU A 153 1.61 11.71 9.02
C LEU A 153 1.40 11.24 10.48
N GLU A 154 2.48 10.84 11.16
CA GLU A 154 2.42 10.47 12.58
C GLU A 154 1.80 11.57 13.43
N ALA A 155 2.32 12.81 13.33
CA ALA A 155 1.81 13.95 14.09
C ALA A 155 0.31 14.20 13.81
N LYS A 156 -0.14 14.04 12.57
CA LYS A 156 -1.54 14.16 12.17
C LYS A 156 -2.42 13.10 12.84
N LEU A 157 -1.99 11.84 12.84
CA LEU A 157 -2.71 10.75 13.50
C LEU A 157 -2.76 10.95 15.02
N GLN A 158 -1.64 11.31 15.65
CA GLN A 158 -1.56 11.60 17.09
C GLN A 158 -2.48 12.75 17.50
N SER A 159 -2.48 13.85 16.75
CA SER A 159 -3.34 15.02 17.06
C SER A 159 -4.83 14.68 17.06
N ARG A 160 -5.20 13.66 16.29
CA ARG A 160 -6.58 13.15 16.18
C ARG A 160 -6.82 11.94 17.10
N ARG A 161 -5.82 11.47 17.84
CA ARG A 161 -5.87 10.26 18.70
C ARG A 161 -6.29 9.02 17.93
N LEU A 162 -5.81 8.88 16.70
CA LEU A 162 -6.09 7.74 15.84
C LEU A 162 -5.00 6.68 16.00
N HIS A 163 -5.41 5.44 16.20
CA HIS A 163 -4.55 4.27 16.31
C HIS A 163 -5.05 3.19 15.33
N PRO A 164 -4.86 3.40 14.03
CA PRO A 164 -5.32 2.45 13.02
C PRO A 164 -4.44 1.21 12.97
N LEU A 165 -4.95 0.15 12.35
CA LEU A 165 -4.13 -0.95 11.87
C LEU A 165 -3.31 -0.47 10.67
N PHE A 166 -1.99 -0.51 10.78
CA PHE A 166 -1.06 -0.15 9.70
C PHE A 166 -0.85 -1.32 8.76
N LEU A 167 -1.04 -1.09 7.48
CA LEU A 167 -0.91 -2.08 6.40
C LEU A 167 0.12 -1.56 5.39
N THR A 168 1.27 -2.22 5.30
CA THR A 168 2.36 -1.80 4.39
C THR A 168 2.28 -2.52 3.05
N GLY A 169 2.99 -2.02 2.04
CA GLY A 169 3.06 -2.67 0.74
C GLY A 169 3.78 -4.02 0.77
N HIS A 170 4.82 -4.17 1.62
CA HIS A 170 5.76 -5.30 1.54
C HIS A 170 6.05 -6.04 2.84
N THR A 171 5.77 -5.45 4.00
CA THR A 171 6.28 -5.96 5.28
C THR A 171 5.20 -6.28 6.31
N GLY A 172 3.98 -6.51 5.84
CA GLY A 172 2.85 -6.92 6.66
C GLY A 172 2.17 -5.76 7.39
N TRP A 173 1.70 -6.00 8.59
CA TRP A 173 0.84 -5.09 9.33
C TRP A 173 1.20 -5.02 10.82
N THR A 174 0.72 -3.98 11.51
CA THR A 174 0.79 -3.84 12.97
C THR A 174 -0.31 -2.90 13.46
N ASP A 175 -0.86 -3.17 14.63
CA ASP A 175 -1.73 -2.26 15.39
C ASP A 175 -0.96 -1.44 16.43
N ASN A 176 0.33 -1.72 16.61
CA ASN A 176 1.19 -1.01 17.53
C ASN A 176 1.68 0.30 16.91
N PHE A 177 1.11 1.42 17.35
CA PHE A 177 1.41 2.76 16.86
C PHE A 177 2.89 3.13 17.06
N ASP A 178 3.43 2.87 18.26
CA ASP A 178 4.82 3.23 18.59
C ASP A 178 5.81 2.40 17.77
N PHE A 179 5.51 1.13 17.55
CA PHE A 179 6.30 0.27 16.68
C PHE A 179 6.28 0.78 15.23
N ALA A 180 5.12 1.19 14.72
CA ALA A 180 4.98 1.66 13.33
C ALA A 180 5.87 2.88 13.03
N PHE A 181 6.11 3.75 14.01
CA PHE A 181 6.88 4.98 13.84
C PHE A 181 8.25 4.99 14.56
N ALA A 182 8.67 3.86 15.13
CA ALA A 182 9.86 3.78 15.98
C ALA A 182 11.14 4.34 15.34
N HIS A 183 11.28 4.21 14.03
CA HIS A 183 12.45 4.64 13.25
C HIS A 183 12.05 5.45 12.02
N LYS A 184 10.98 6.25 12.10
CA LYS A 184 10.47 7.09 11.01
C LYS A 184 11.49 8.06 10.41
N ASP A 185 12.50 8.43 11.20
CA ASP A 185 13.62 9.30 10.82
C ASP A 185 14.82 8.55 10.24
N LYS A 186 14.68 7.26 10.01
CA LYS A 186 15.71 6.39 9.45
C LYS A 186 15.21 5.66 8.22
N LEU A 187 16.14 5.40 7.31
CA LEU A 187 15.91 4.58 6.14
C LEU A 187 16.16 3.12 6.46
N CYS A 188 15.30 2.24 6.01
CA CYS A 188 15.52 0.81 6.18
C CYS A 188 16.65 0.33 5.27
N SER A 189 17.53 -0.51 5.83
CA SER A 189 18.45 -1.28 5.01
C SER A 189 17.67 -2.42 4.34
N PRO A 190 17.84 -2.66 3.01
CA PRO A 190 17.18 -3.75 2.32
C PRO A 190 17.52 -5.14 2.89
N PHE A 191 18.54 -5.22 3.74
CA PHE A 191 18.96 -6.47 4.41
C PHE A 191 18.38 -6.64 5.81
N LYS A 192 17.71 -5.61 6.36
CA LYS A 192 16.99 -5.69 7.64
C LYS A 192 15.52 -6.04 7.38
N LYS A 193 15.26 -7.29 7.08
CA LYS A 193 13.91 -7.80 6.96
C LYS A 193 13.27 -7.95 8.34
N ARG A 194 11.96 -7.77 8.42
CA ARG A 194 11.19 -8.16 9.60
C ARG A 194 11.39 -9.65 9.85
N VAL A 195 11.70 -10.02 11.09
CA VAL A 195 11.64 -11.43 11.49
C VAL A 195 10.17 -11.77 11.69
N PRO A 196 9.63 -12.81 11.03
CA PRO A 196 8.28 -13.25 11.26
C PRO A 196 8.00 -13.47 12.75
N ASP A 197 6.88 -12.96 13.25
CA ASP A 197 6.43 -13.29 14.60
C ASP A 197 5.73 -14.66 14.56
N PRO A 198 6.31 -15.71 15.18
CA PRO A 198 5.69 -17.04 15.16
C PRO A 198 4.35 -17.08 15.90
N ALA A 199 4.03 -16.08 16.71
CA ALA A 199 2.74 -15.94 17.38
C ALA A 199 1.72 -15.17 16.53
N ALA A 200 2.14 -14.50 15.46
CA ALA A 200 1.22 -13.83 14.58
C ALA A 200 0.42 -14.86 13.76
N PRO A 201 -0.91 -14.75 13.70
CA PRO A 201 -1.73 -15.69 12.94
C PRO A 201 -1.45 -15.65 11.44
N TYR A 202 -0.80 -14.61 10.97
CA TYR A 202 -0.41 -14.42 9.58
C TYR A 202 0.83 -13.53 9.49
N ASP A 203 1.88 -14.01 8.82
CA ASP A 203 3.01 -13.20 8.41
C ASP A 203 3.03 -13.10 6.88
N ALA A 204 2.69 -11.93 6.37
CA ALA A 204 2.60 -11.67 4.94
C ALA A 204 3.95 -11.77 4.21
N TYR A 205 5.05 -11.92 4.96
CA TYR A 205 6.38 -11.77 4.41
C TYR A 205 7.06 -13.06 3.97
N ASP A 206 6.51 -14.21 4.27
CA ASP A 206 7.12 -15.47 3.85
C ASP A 206 6.65 -15.88 2.44
N GLU A 207 7.42 -15.48 1.43
CA GLU A 207 7.16 -15.85 0.04
C GLU A 207 7.28 -17.37 -0.20
N SER A 208 7.98 -18.10 0.69
CA SER A 208 8.17 -19.56 0.55
C SER A 208 6.91 -20.35 0.88
N ASP A 209 5.98 -19.74 1.62
CA ASP A 209 4.81 -20.40 2.17
C ASP A 209 3.49 -19.99 1.47
N ASP A 210 3.61 -19.43 0.26
CA ASP A 210 2.48 -19.02 -0.55
C ASP A 210 1.77 -20.25 -1.17
N THR A 211 1.37 -21.16 -0.31
CA THR A 211 0.68 -22.39 -0.68
C THR A 211 -0.83 -22.22 -0.49
N GLU A 212 -1.60 -23.03 -1.23
CA GLU A 212 -3.06 -23.13 -1.10
C GLU A 212 -3.48 -23.35 0.36
N GLU A 213 -2.67 -24.09 1.12
CA GLU A 213 -2.91 -24.42 2.52
C GLU A 213 -2.82 -23.17 3.42
N ARG A 214 -1.89 -22.28 3.17
CA ARG A 214 -1.75 -21.01 3.89
C ARG A 214 -2.89 -20.05 3.58
N ALA A 215 -3.28 -19.92 2.32
CA ALA A 215 -4.43 -19.11 1.94
C ALA A 215 -5.72 -19.59 2.61
N LYS A 216 -5.91 -20.91 2.73
CA LYS A 216 -7.08 -21.51 3.41
C LYS A 216 -7.05 -21.36 4.93
N HIS A 217 -5.88 -21.36 5.56
CA HIS A 217 -5.76 -21.44 7.02
C HIS A 217 -5.17 -20.18 7.67
N GLY A 218 -4.33 -19.44 6.97
CA GLY A 218 -3.68 -18.24 7.49
C GLY A 218 -4.52 -16.98 7.30
N PHE A 219 -4.83 -16.65 6.06
CA PHE A 219 -5.54 -15.42 5.72
C PHE A 219 -6.97 -15.38 6.28
N LEU A 220 -7.69 -16.50 6.20
CA LEU A 220 -9.07 -16.58 6.70
C LEU A 220 -9.17 -16.62 8.23
N LYS A 221 -8.16 -17.15 8.95
CA LYS A 221 -8.15 -17.08 10.42
C LYS A 221 -7.91 -15.68 10.96
N GLY A 222 -7.05 -14.89 10.32
CA GLY A 222 -6.80 -13.50 10.71
C GLY A 222 -7.98 -12.57 10.43
N VAL A 223 -8.77 -12.85 9.40
CA VAL A 223 -9.96 -12.07 9.04
C VAL A 223 -11.19 -12.49 9.86
N GLY A 224 -11.25 -13.75 10.32
CA GLY A 224 -12.39 -14.29 11.06
C GLY A 224 -12.36 -14.02 12.57
N GLU A 225 -11.22 -13.67 13.15
CA GLU A 225 -11.09 -13.37 14.58
C GLU A 225 -11.29 -11.88 14.91
N HIS A 226 -11.18 -11.00 13.93
CA HIS A 226 -11.70 -9.63 14.04
C HIS A 226 -13.12 -9.65 13.50
N GLU A 227 -14.13 -9.59 14.38
CA GLU A 227 -15.52 -9.46 13.98
C GLU A 227 -15.62 -8.46 12.84
N ALA A 228 -15.92 -8.98 11.65
CA ALA A 228 -16.30 -8.11 10.54
C ALA A 228 -17.48 -7.28 11.04
N PRO A 229 -17.46 -5.96 10.93
CA PRO A 229 -18.64 -5.18 11.25
C PRO A 229 -19.76 -5.74 10.40
N ALA A 230 -20.88 -6.08 11.03
CA ALA A 230 -22.09 -6.49 10.35
C ALA A 230 -22.42 -5.41 9.31
N LEU A 231 -22.51 -5.84 8.05
CA LEU A 231 -22.99 -5.03 6.94
C LEU A 231 -24.44 -4.60 7.19
#